data_f1eec7e43ec57638774cebee2ea945a6
#
_entry.id   f1eec7e43ec57638774cebee2ea945a6
#
_cell.length_a   1.000
_cell.length_b   1.000
_cell.length_c   1.000
_cell.angle_alpha   90.00
_cell.angle_beta   90.00
_cell.angle_gamma   90.00
#
_symmetry.space_group_name_H-M   'P 1'
#
loop_
_entity.id
_entity.type
_entity.pdbx_description
1 polymer ?
#
loop_
_entity_poly.entity_id
_entity_poly.type
_entity_poly.pdbx_seq_one_letter_code
_entity_poly.pdbx_strand_id
1 'polypeptide(L)'
;MTFLICSAVLFAQNKNPGVDSLLKQGVALNDAGKFAEAITKYDEALKIEPNNMTALYEKGYTLSVSGKADEAIPCFEKVIASRQMPNAYVALANIYDTRGDFTQAEKYYTQGIAAYPNYGSLWYNLGLCYLHQKKYEQAGAAAVESIKINQKHVASYQIYGFANYFQGKNAMALLGLSNFLMLVPPIQQGRVASAIVKQILNAKPDAKAEPMAKMQQEIIAKAVASATVGKTDLKGADSVSLQLKSAFKAINEQSAQYKSAFFEKYFGDFFGALANSDHMDVFTRVITVGLWPQENVIWLGTHIDGLKTYDAWKSSQTRVIQ
;
A
#
# COMPACT_ATOMS: atom_id res chain seq x y z
N MET A 1 6.06 51.27 31.12
CA MET A 1 6.52 49.86 31.24
C MET A 1 5.31 49.00 31.54
N THR A 2 4.59 48.58 30.49
CA THR A 2 3.31 47.89 30.64
C THR A 2 3.52 46.46 30.17
N PHE A 3 3.47 45.52 31.10
CA PHE A 3 3.57 44.07 30.81
C PHE A 3 2.29 43.59 30.12
N LEU A 4 2.40 43.22 28.86
CA LEU A 4 1.39 42.40 28.16
C LEU A 4 1.53 40.97 28.65
N ILE A 5 0.61 40.56 29.51
CA ILE A 5 0.41 39.15 29.86
C ILE A 5 -0.29 38.49 28.67
N CYS A 6 0.48 37.75 27.89
CA CYS A 6 -0.04 36.86 26.87
C CYS A 6 -0.65 35.65 27.57
N SER A 7 -1.96 35.69 27.83
CA SER A 7 -2.72 34.54 28.30
C SER A 7 -2.79 33.49 27.21
N ALA A 8 -1.90 32.50 27.29
CA ALA A 8 -2.06 31.25 26.56
C ALA A 8 -3.32 30.58 27.11
N VAL A 9 -4.42 30.73 26.37
CA VAL A 9 -5.63 29.94 26.61
C VAL A 9 -5.29 28.50 26.18
N LEU A 10 -4.89 27.70 27.16
CA LEU A 10 -4.90 26.25 27.03
C LEU A 10 -6.35 25.82 26.79
N PHE A 11 -6.70 25.49 25.56
CA PHE A 11 -7.87 24.70 25.25
C PHE A 11 -7.62 23.27 25.79
N ALA A 12 -7.70 23.09 27.08
CA ALA A 12 -8.03 21.81 27.65
C ALA A 12 -9.47 21.52 27.21
N GLN A 13 -9.67 20.67 26.22
CA GLN A 13 -10.98 20.13 25.90
C GLN A 13 -11.48 19.46 27.18
N ASN A 14 -12.44 20.09 27.87
CA ASN A 14 -13.20 19.49 28.96
C ASN A 14 -13.96 18.30 28.33
N LYS A 15 -13.36 17.11 28.39
CA LYS A 15 -14.02 15.89 27.92
C LYS A 15 -15.22 15.64 28.84
N ASN A 16 -16.43 15.66 28.27
CA ASN A 16 -17.62 15.27 28.98
C ASN A 16 -17.64 13.74 29.14
N PRO A 17 -17.52 13.19 30.37
CA PRO A 17 -17.47 11.74 30.57
C PRO A 17 -18.70 11.00 30.00
N GLY A 18 -19.84 11.68 29.96
CA GLY A 18 -21.07 11.14 29.36
C GLY A 18 -20.95 10.96 27.85
N VAL A 19 -20.37 11.94 27.13
CA VAL A 19 -20.13 11.88 25.69
C VAL A 19 -19.09 10.80 25.36
N ASP A 20 -17.99 10.73 26.11
CA ASP A 20 -16.97 9.69 25.90
C ASP A 20 -17.57 8.27 26.09
N SER A 21 -18.46 8.10 27.05
CA SER A 21 -19.17 6.82 27.27
C SER A 21 -20.08 6.47 26.10
N LEU A 22 -20.87 7.43 25.60
CA LEU A 22 -21.74 7.23 24.44
C LEU A 22 -20.95 6.89 23.17
N LEU A 23 -19.83 7.56 22.93
CA LEU A 23 -18.94 7.25 21.80
C LEU A 23 -18.42 5.82 21.87
N LYS A 24 -17.92 5.38 23.03
CA LYS A 24 -17.44 4.01 23.23
C LYS A 24 -18.55 2.97 23.01
N GLN A 25 -19.77 3.23 23.49
CA GLN A 25 -20.92 2.36 23.25
C GLN A 25 -21.25 2.30 21.77
N GLY A 26 -21.26 3.45 21.07
CA GLY A 26 -21.51 3.52 19.64
C GLY A 26 -20.51 2.72 18.83
N VAL A 27 -19.20 2.86 19.12
CA VAL A 27 -18.14 2.08 18.45
C VAL A 27 -18.31 0.58 18.69
N ALA A 28 -18.56 0.15 19.94
CA ALA A 28 -18.78 -1.26 20.25
C ALA A 28 -20.02 -1.84 19.52
N LEU A 29 -21.08 -1.06 19.38
CA LEU A 29 -22.28 -1.45 18.63
C LEU A 29 -22.00 -1.52 17.12
N ASN A 30 -21.22 -0.57 16.57
CA ASN A 30 -20.79 -0.60 15.18
C ASN A 30 -19.96 -1.87 14.88
N ASP A 31 -18.99 -2.20 15.74
CA ASP A 31 -18.15 -3.40 15.61
C ASP A 31 -18.96 -4.69 15.71
N ALA A 32 -20.06 -4.67 16.46
CA ALA A 32 -21.03 -5.76 16.54
C ALA A 32 -22.02 -5.81 15.36
N GLY A 33 -21.89 -4.91 14.37
CA GLY A 33 -22.80 -4.80 13.23
C GLY A 33 -24.18 -4.21 13.56
N LYS A 34 -24.37 -3.67 14.78
CA LYS A 34 -25.61 -3.06 15.25
C LYS A 34 -25.68 -1.58 14.90
N PHE A 35 -25.65 -1.30 13.59
CA PHE A 35 -25.46 0.05 13.06
C PHE A 35 -26.53 1.05 13.49
N ALA A 36 -27.80 0.66 13.55
CA ALA A 36 -28.88 1.55 13.96
C ALA A 36 -28.74 1.98 15.43
N GLU A 37 -28.38 1.04 16.31
CA GLU A 37 -28.16 1.31 17.72
C GLU A 37 -26.91 2.21 17.90
N ALA A 38 -25.84 1.95 17.11
CA ALA A 38 -24.61 2.78 17.12
C ALA A 38 -24.93 4.24 16.75
N ILE A 39 -25.69 4.46 15.66
CA ILE A 39 -26.10 5.80 15.20
C ILE A 39 -26.89 6.50 16.31
N THR A 40 -27.78 5.79 17.01
CA THR A 40 -28.55 6.35 18.15
C THR A 40 -27.60 6.86 19.24
N LYS A 41 -26.53 6.11 19.57
CA LYS A 41 -25.54 6.54 20.57
C LYS A 41 -24.75 7.78 20.15
N TYR A 42 -24.40 7.87 18.88
CA TYR A 42 -23.75 9.08 18.35
C TYR A 42 -24.71 10.28 18.33
N ASP A 43 -25.99 10.06 18.04
CA ASP A 43 -27.00 11.12 18.13
C ASP A 43 -27.24 11.60 19.55
N GLU A 44 -27.23 10.70 20.55
CA GLU A 44 -27.26 11.06 21.97
C GLU A 44 -26.03 11.93 22.35
N ALA A 45 -24.84 11.54 21.89
CA ALA A 45 -23.61 12.32 22.08
C ALA A 45 -23.71 13.71 21.44
N LEU A 46 -24.23 13.79 20.22
CA LEU A 46 -24.39 15.04 19.47
C LEU A 46 -25.49 15.96 20.03
N LYS A 47 -26.46 15.43 20.78
CA LYS A 47 -27.42 16.25 21.53
C LYS A 47 -26.74 16.97 22.70
N ILE A 48 -25.73 16.37 23.32
CA ILE A 48 -24.94 16.96 24.42
C ILE A 48 -23.90 17.91 23.84
N GLU A 49 -23.16 17.47 22.81
CA GLU A 49 -22.10 18.23 22.14
C GLU A 49 -22.33 18.27 20.62
N PRO A 50 -23.12 19.23 20.09
CA PRO A 50 -23.50 19.27 18.67
C PRO A 50 -22.34 19.40 17.68
N ASN A 51 -21.18 19.84 18.16
CA ASN A 51 -19.96 20.01 17.38
C ASN A 51 -18.86 19.02 17.79
N ASN A 52 -19.21 17.88 18.35
CA ASN A 52 -18.24 16.84 18.64
C ASN A 52 -17.84 16.15 17.33
N MET A 53 -16.62 16.47 16.84
CA MET A 53 -16.15 15.99 15.55
C MET A 53 -15.93 14.47 15.52
N THR A 54 -15.59 13.87 16.65
CA THR A 54 -15.48 12.40 16.77
C THR A 54 -16.86 11.76 16.59
N ALA A 55 -17.88 12.28 17.29
CA ALA A 55 -19.25 11.75 17.13
C ALA A 55 -19.77 11.88 15.70
N LEU A 56 -19.51 13.03 15.06
CA LEU A 56 -19.89 13.24 13.65
C LEU A 56 -19.14 12.29 12.71
N TYR A 57 -17.84 12.08 12.92
CA TYR A 57 -17.04 11.16 12.11
C TYR A 57 -17.52 9.72 12.27
N GLU A 58 -17.67 9.22 13.51
CA GLU A 58 -18.12 7.85 13.78
C GLU A 58 -19.54 7.60 13.27
N LYS A 59 -20.44 8.58 13.41
CA LYS A 59 -21.79 8.52 12.83
C LYS A 59 -21.71 8.41 11.30
N GLY A 60 -20.94 9.28 10.65
CA GLY A 60 -20.73 9.25 9.20
C GLY A 60 -20.15 7.93 8.73
N TYR A 61 -19.14 7.40 9.44
CA TYR A 61 -18.55 6.11 9.14
C TYR A 61 -19.56 4.98 9.23
N THR A 62 -20.33 4.91 10.33
CA THR A 62 -21.37 3.89 10.54
C THR A 62 -22.47 3.98 9.48
N LEU A 63 -22.90 5.19 9.11
CA LEU A 63 -23.85 5.41 8.02
C LEU A 63 -23.30 4.90 6.68
N SER A 64 -22.03 5.17 6.39
CA SER A 64 -21.40 4.73 5.15
C SER A 64 -21.33 3.19 5.06
N VAL A 65 -20.86 2.51 6.11
CA VAL A 65 -20.75 1.04 6.10
C VAL A 65 -22.10 0.32 6.19
N SER A 66 -23.14 0.99 6.68
CA SER A 66 -24.51 0.47 6.67
C SER A 66 -25.29 0.74 5.38
N GLY A 67 -24.63 1.25 4.34
CA GLY A 67 -25.24 1.51 3.02
C GLY A 67 -25.98 2.85 2.92
N LYS A 68 -25.91 3.71 3.95
CA LYS A 68 -26.56 5.03 4.00
C LYS A 68 -25.58 6.15 3.65
N ALA A 69 -24.86 5.98 2.55
CA ALA A 69 -23.77 6.88 2.17
C ALA A 69 -24.22 8.34 1.95
N ASP A 70 -25.47 8.58 1.50
CA ASP A 70 -25.98 9.94 1.33
C ASP A 70 -26.16 10.68 2.67
N GLU A 71 -26.55 9.95 3.71
CA GLU A 71 -26.68 10.51 5.07
C GLU A 71 -25.29 10.72 5.72
N ALA A 72 -24.26 9.99 5.28
CA ALA A 72 -22.88 10.11 5.77
C ALA A 72 -22.17 11.39 5.28
N ILE A 73 -22.44 11.81 4.04
CA ILE A 73 -21.79 12.96 3.38
C ILE A 73 -21.80 14.21 4.25
N PRO A 74 -22.97 14.71 4.73
CA PRO A 74 -23.00 15.93 5.54
C PRO A 74 -22.26 15.81 6.88
N CYS A 75 -22.14 14.61 7.43
CA CYS A 75 -21.35 14.38 8.64
C CYS A 75 -19.85 14.61 8.35
N PHE A 76 -19.33 14.04 7.27
CA PHE A 76 -17.93 14.22 6.90
C PHE A 76 -17.62 15.64 6.44
N GLU A 77 -18.51 16.30 5.70
CA GLU A 77 -18.32 17.70 5.30
C GLU A 77 -18.18 18.63 6.51
N LYS A 78 -18.98 18.41 7.55
CA LYS A 78 -18.90 19.17 8.80
C LYS A 78 -17.56 18.91 9.52
N VAL A 79 -17.08 17.66 9.54
CA VAL A 79 -15.76 17.32 10.11
C VAL A 79 -14.63 17.94 9.31
N ILE A 80 -14.70 17.91 7.98
CA ILE A 80 -13.71 18.53 7.07
C ILE A 80 -13.62 20.04 7.30
N ALA A 81 -14.76 20.73 7.46
CA ALA A 81 -14.79 22.16 7.74
C ALA A 81 -14.07 22.53 9.03
N SER A 82 -14.02 21.64 10.03
CA SER A 82 -13.29 21.84 11.29
C SER A 82 -11.77 21.72 11.17
N ARG A 83 -11.25 21.12 10.09
CA ARG A 83 -9.84 20.84 9.86
C ARG A 83 -9.17 20.05 11.00
N GLN A 84 -9.88 19.13 11.64
CA GLN A 84 -9.34 18.37 12.78
C GLN A 84 -8.99 16.92 12.42
N MET A 85 -9.61 16.34 11.39
CA MET A 85 -9.53 14.91 11.12
C MET A 85 -9.26 14.62 9.64
N PRO A 86 -8.03 14.22 9.27
CA PRO A 86 -7.70 13.87 7.89
C PRO A 86 -8.50 12.67 7.36
N ASN A 87 -8.92 11.76 8.25
CA ASN A 87 -9.74 10.59 7.90
C ASN A 87 -11.09 10.96 7.25
N ALA A 88 -11.65 12.13 7.56
CA ALA A 88 -12.92 12.57 6.98
C ALA A 88 -12.80 12.81 5.47
N TYR A 89 -11.65 13.34 5.00
CA TYR A 89 -11.38 13.47 3.57
C TYR A 89 -11.31 12.09 2.89
N VAL A 90 -10.63 11.13 3.53
CA VAL A 90 -10.55 9.75 3.01
C VAL A 90 -11.94 9.14 2.93
N ALA A 91 -12.73 9.23 4.00
CA ALA A 91 -14.06 8.62 4.07
C ALA A 91 -15.02 9.21 3.02
N LEU A 92 -15.03 10.54 2.89
CA LEU A 92 -15.89 11.22 1.92
C LEU A 92 -15.46 10.91 0.48
N ALA A 93 -14.17 10.95 0.20
CA ALA A 93 -13.64 10.62 -1.12
C ALA A 93 -13.91 9.16 -1.51
N ASN A 94 -13.80 8.21 -0.55
CA ASN A 94 -14.14 6.80 -0.77
C ASN A 94 -15.61 6.60 -1.14
N ILE A 95 -16.53 7.38 -0.57
CA ILE A 95 -17.95 7.33 -0.96
C ILE A 95 -18.10 7.67 -2.44
N TYR A 96 -17.45 8.72 -2.91
CA TYR A 96 -17.53 9.14 -4.32
C TYR A 96 -16.80 8.14 -5.24
N ASP A 97 -15.63 7.63 -4.84
CA ASP A 97 -14.89 6.61 -5.60
C ASP A 97 -15.73 5.33 -5.81
N THR A 98 -16.36 4.84 -4.73
CA THR A 98 -17.24 3.66 -4.79
C THR A 98 -18.46 3.87 -5.71
N ARG A 99 -18.93 5.09 -5.85
CA ARG A 99 -20.01 5.46 -6.76
C ARG A 99 -19.56 5.69 -8.20
N GLY A 100 -18.24 5.66 -8.46
CA GLY A 100 -17.66 5.97 -9.76
C GLY A 100 -17.60 7.47 -10.06
N ASP A 101 -17.94 8.35 -9.10
CA ASP A 101 -17.73 9.79 -9.24
C ASP A 101 -16.28 10.15 -8.89
N PHE A 102 -15.40 9.73 -9.79
CA PHE A 102 -13.97 9.93 -9.62
C PHE A 102 -13.56 11.40 -9.56
N THR A 103 -14.35 12.31 -10.16
CA THR A 103 -14.09 13.74 -10.11
C THR A 103 -14.20 14.28 -8.69
N GLN A 104 -15.27 13.92 -7.98
CA GLN A 104 -15.42 14.32 -6.58
C GLN A 104 -14.43 13.59 -5.67
N ALA A 105 -14.17 12.29 -5.93
CA ALA A 105 -13.18 11.54 -5.18
C ALA A 105 -11.79 12.19 -5.26
N GLU A 106 -11.28 12.46 -6.46
CA GLU A 106 -9.99 13.14 -6.67
C GLU A 106 -9.96 14.52 -5.99
N LYS A 107 -11.04 15.30 -6.08
CA LYS A 107 -11.16 16.61 -5.41
C LYS A 107 -10.94 16.47 -3.89
N TYR A 108 -11.64 15.56 -3.23
CA TYR A 108 -11.55 15.44 -1.78
C TYR A 108 -10.21 14.83 -1.34
N TYR A 109 -9.64 13.86 -2.07
CA TYR A 109 -8.29 13.37 -1.79
C TYR A 109 -7.25 14.49 -1.92
N THR A 110 -7.29 15.27 -2.99
CA THR A 110 -6.32 16.36 -3.22
C THR A 110 -6.47 17.50 -2.21
N GLN A 111 -7.68 17.85 -1.82
CA GLN A 111 -7.93 18.82 -0.73
C GLN A 111 -7.36 18.29 0.60
N GLY A 112 -7.58 17.01 0.90
CA GLY A 112 -7.02 16.36 2.07
C GLY A 112 -5.49 16.36 2.07
N ILE A 113 -4.87 16.05 0.93
CA ILE A 113 -3.41 16.10 0.75
C ILE A 113 -2.87 17.53 0.95
N ALA A 114 -3.54 18.53 0.40
CA ALA A 114 -3.14 19.92 0.59
C ALA A 114 -3.21 20.34 2.07
N ALA A 115 -4.19 19.85 2.83
CA ALA A 115 -4.32 20.12 4.25
C ALA A 115 -3.39 19.28 5.13
N TYR A 116 -3.11 18.02 4.74
CA TYR A 116 -2.36 17.02 5.50
C TYR A 116 -1.38 16.25 4.59
N PRO A 117 -0.31 16.90 4.11
CA PRO A 117 0.60 16.32 3.10
C PRO A 117 1.30 15.04 3.57
N ASN A 118 1.50 14.88 4.88
CA ASN A 118 2.16 13.72 5.48
C ASN A 118 1.18 12.62 5.94
N TYR A 119 -0.08 12.67 5.51
CA TYR A 119 -1.05 11.64 5.83
C TYR A 119 -1.11 10.59 4.71
N GLY A 120 -0.31 9.54 4.83
CA GLY A 120 -0.08 8.52 3.78
C GLY A 120 -1.35 7.84 3.25
N SER A 121 -2.39 7.71 4.09
CA SER A 121 -3.67 7.11 3.66
C SER A 121 -4.37 7.90 2.55
N LEU A 122 -4.22 9.23 2.50
CA LEU A 122 -4.78 10.04 1.41
C LEU A 122 -4.10 9.70 0.07
N TRP A 123 -2.78 9.63 0.07
CA TRP A 123 -2.00 9.25 -1.11
C TRP A 123 -2.30 7.82 -1.56
N TYR A 124 -2.41 6.89 -0.61
CA TYR A 124 -2.77 5.50 -0.90
C TYR A 124 -4.15 5.40 -1.57
N ASN A 125 -5.18 6.01 -0.98
CA ASN A 125 -6.53 5.91 -1.52
C ASN A 125 -6.68 6.68 -2.85
N LEU A 126 -5.98 7.80 -3.04
CA LEU A 126 -5.88 8.47 -4.33
C LEU A 126 -5.24 7.56 -5.39
N GLY A 127 -4.17 6.84 -5.02
CA GLY A 127 -3.53 5.86 -5.90
C GLY A 127 -4.47 4.73 -6.31
N LEU A 128 -5.29 4.23 -5.37
CA LEU A 128 -6.31 3.23 -5.64
C LEU A 128 -7.41 3.77 -6.57
N CYS A 129 -7.89 4.98 -6.31
CA CYS A 129 -8.85 5.69 -7.16
C CYS A 129 -8.33 5.85 -8.60
N TYR A 130 -7.05 6.16 -8.77
CA TYR A 130 -6.42 6.21 -10.10
C TYR A 130 -6.30 4.83 -10.77
N LEU A 131 -6.07 3.75 -10.00
CA LEU A 131 -6.12 2.38 -10.55
C LEU A 131 -7.50 2.03 -11.08
N HIS A 132 -8.57 2.37 -10.36
CA HIS A 132 -9.95 2.16 -10.80
C HIS A 132 -10.23 2.86 -12.14
N GLN A 133 -9.63 4.03 -12.33
CA GLN A 133 -9.73 4.81 -13.57
C GLN A 133 -8.75 4.37 -14.66
N LYS A 134 -7.89 3.38 -14.40
CA LYS A 134 -6.78 2.97 -15.29
C LYS A 134 -5.77 4.09 -15.58
N LYS A 135 -5.71 5.10 -14.72
CA LYS A 135 -4.71 6.17 -14.75
C LYS A 135 -3.41 5.69 -14.08
N TYR A 136 -2.74 4.75 -14.73
CA TYR A 136 -1.65 3.98 -14.10
C TYR A 136 -0.44 4.84 -13.71
N GLU A 137 -0.10 5.86 -14.48
CA GLU A 137 1.01 6.76 -14.16
C GLU A 137 0.73 7.52 -12.86
N GLN A 138 -0.45 8.12 -12.74
CA GLN A 138 -0.87 8.83 -11.54
C GLN A 138 -0.98 7.88 -10.33
N ALA A 139 -1.49 6.66 -10.54
CA ALA A 139 -1.56 5.65 -9.49
C ALA A 139 -0.17 5.29 -8.94
N GLY A 140 0.80 5.08 -9.83
CA GLY A 140 2.19 4.83 -9.45
C GLY A 140 2.80 6.01 -8.69
N ALA A 141 2.58 7.23 -9.14
CA ALA A 141 3.08 8.44 -8.47
C ALA A 141 2.48 8.61 -7.06
N ALA A 142 1.19 8.43 -6.90
CA ALA A 142 0.53 8.49 -5.60
C ALA A 142 1.02 7.39 -4.64
N ALA A 143 1.23 6.18 -5.15
CA ALA A 143 1.81 5.09 -4.36
C ALA A 143 3.23 5.42 -3.86
N VAL A 144 4.06 6.07 -4.70
CA VAL A 144 5.40 6.54 -4.32
C VAL A 144 5.33 7.50 -3.12
N GLU A 145 4.44 8.48 -3.16
CA GLU A 145 4.29 9.43 -2.04
C GLU A 145 3.80 8.72 -0.76
N SER A 146 2.84 7.81 -0.88
CA SER A 146 2.40 7.00 0.26
C SER A 146 3.54 6.16 0.87
N ILE A 147 4.38 5.54 0.03
CA ILE A 147 5.54 4.75 0.47
C ILE A 147 6.59 5.64 1.16
N LYS A 148 6.87 6.84 0.64
CA LYS A 148 7.80 7.79 1.26
C LYS A 148 7.37 8.18 2.67
N ILE A 149 6.06 8.34 2.90
CA ILE A 149 5.49 8.70 4.19
C ILE A 149 5.50 7.50 5.15
N ASN A 150 5.08 6.33 4.67
CA ASN A 150 5.05 5.11 5.46
C ASN A 150 5.48 3.90 4.64
N GLN A 151 6.73 3.53 4.80
CA GLN A 151 7.35 2.42 4.07
C GLN A 151 6.89 1.04 4.53
N LYS A 152 6.24 0.96 5.68
CA LYS A 152 5.59 -0.27 6.15
C LYS A 152 4.17 -0.41 5.62
N HIS A 153 3.68 0.54 4.83
CA HIS A 153 2.35 0.47 4.24
C HIS A 153 2.33 -0.46 3.03
N VAL A 154 2.09 -1.72 3.31
CA VAL A 154 2.20 -2.84 2.36
C VAL A 154 1.37 -2.65 1.09
N ALA A 155 0.12 -2.17 1.23
CA ALA A 155 -0.79 -1.99 0.11
C ALA A 155 -0.30 -0.95 -0.93
N SER A 156 0.52 0.02 -0.52
CA SER A 156 1.09 0.99 -1.47
C SER A 156 2.11 0.36 -2.43
N TYR A 157 2.85 -0.66 -1.98
CA TYR A 157 3.72 -1.43 -2.89
C TYR A 157 2.93 -2.25 -3.91
N GLN A 158 1.75 -2.73 -3.52
CA GLN A 158 0.84 -3.42 -4.45
C GLN A 158 0.36 -2.47 -5.54
N ILE A 159 -0.12 -1.26 -5.17
CA ILE A 159 -0.52 -0.23 -6.14
C ILE A 159 0.66 0.12 -7.06
N TYR A 160 1.84 0.38 -6.49
CA TYR A 160 3.04 0.69 -7.26
C TYR A 160 3.39 -0.42 -8.26
N GLY A 161 3.36 -1.67 -7.81
CA GLY A 161 3.65 -2.82 -8.65
C GLY A 161 2.64 -3.01 -9.78
N PHE A 162 1.34 -2.94 -9.49
CA PHE A 162 0.29 -3.06 -10.51
C PHE A 162 0.32 -1.90 -11.49
N ALA A 163 0.45 -0.67 -11.00
CA ALA A 163 0.52 0.51 -11.86
C ALA A 163 1.68 0.43 -12.87
N ASN A 164 2.85 -0.02 -12.44
CA ASN A 164 3.99 -0.21 -13.33
C ASN A 164 3.82 -1.41 -14.27
N TYR A 165 3.21 -2.50 -13.80
CA TYR A 165 2.92 -3.66 -14.64
C TYR A 165 2.02 -3.29 -15.83
N PHE A 166 0.91 -2.58 -15.58
CA PHE A 166 0.01 -2.15 -16.64
C PHE A 166 0.60 -1.11 -17.60
N GLN A 167 1.68 -0.44 -17.20
CA GLN A 167 2.49 0.42 -18.07
C GLN A 167 3.61 -0.35 -18.81
N GLY A 168 3.74 -1.66 -18.61
CA GLY A 168 4.84 -2.47 -19.16
C GLY A 168 6.21 -2.19 -18.52
N LYS A 169 6.29 -1.38 -17.46
CA LYS A 169 7.52 -1.06 -16.71
C LYS A 169 7.90 -2.23 -15.81
N ASN A 170 8.30 -3.34 -16.43
CA ASN A 170 8.41 -4.66 -15.79
C ASN A 170 9.45 -4.71 -14.65
N ALA A 171 10.54 -3.97 -14.72
CA ALA A 171 11.53 -3.94 -13.64
C ALA A 171 10.94 -3.30 -12.38
N MET A 172 10.27 -2.16 -12.51
CA MET A 172 9.61 -1.48 -11.39
C MET A 172 8.46 -2.31 -10.83
N ALA A 173 7.68 -2.97 -11.71
CA ALA A 173 6.61 -3.87 -11.31
C ALA A 173 7.15 -5.08 -10.53
N LEU A 174 8.21 -5.72 -11.05
CA LEU A 174 8.83 -6.89 -10.42
C LEU A 174 9.29 -6.60 -8.99
N LEU A 175 10.02 -5.49 -8.79
CA LEU A 175 10.53 -5.14 -7.47
C LEU A 175 9.42 -4.68 -6.53
N GLY A 176 8.46 -3.89 -7.01
CA GLY A 176 7.31 -3.46 -6.22
C GLY A 176 6.46 -4.63 -5.72
N LEU A 177 6.11 -5.57 -6.61
CA LEU A 177 5.34 -6.75 -6.26
C LEU A 177 6.13 -7.72 -5.38
N SER A 178 7.43 -7.89 -5.62
CA SER A 178 8.28 -8.72 -4.76
C SER A 178 8.37 -8.15 -3.35
N ASN A 179 8.44 -6.82 -3.21
CA ASN A 179 8.41 -6.17 -1.90
C ASN A 179 7.06 -6.32 -1.19
N PHE A 180 5.96 -6.16 -1.93
CA PHE A 180 4.61 -6.43 -1.42
C PHE A 180 4.51 -7.86 -0.89
N LEU A 181 4.87 -8.86 -1.70
CA LEU A 181 4.79 -10.28 -1.37
C LEU A 181 5.67 -10.69 -0.18
N MET A 182 6.79 -9.98 0.03
CA MET A 182 7.66 -10.20 1.19
C MET A 182 7.01 -9.72 2.50
N LEU A 183 6.10 -8.77 2.42
CA LEU A 183 5.50 -8.11 3.58
C LEU A 183 4.10 -8.63 3.93
N VAL A 184 3.43 -9.35 3.02
CA VAL A 184 2.10 -9.94 3.29
C VAL A 184 2.19 -11.40 3.72
N PRO A 185 1.25 -11.88 4.58
CA PRO A 185 1.08 -13.31 4.80
C PRO A 185 0.68 -14.00 3.48
N PRO A 186 1.32 -15.12 3.12
CA PRO A 186 1.47 -15.54 1.73
C PRO A 186 0.23 -16.06 1.00
N ILE A 187 -0.86 -16.50 1.65
CA ILE A 187 -1.73 -17.51 1.03
C ILE A 187 -2.86 -16.96 0.17
N GLN A 188 -3.53 -15.86 0.53
CA GLN A 188 -4.68 -15.38 -0.27
C GLN A 188 -4.43 -14.06 -0.99
N GLN A 189 -3.83 -13.10 -0.31
CA GLN A 189 -3.66 -11.74 -0.86
C GLN A 189 -2.52 -11.65 -1.89
N GLY A 190 -1.52 -12.53 -1.80
CA GLY A 190 -0.34 -12.54 -2.67
C GLY A 190 -0.50 -13.26 -4.01
N ARG A 191 -1.56 -14.08 -4.20
CA ARG A 191 -1.66 -14.98 -5.37
C ARG A 191 -1.61 -14.27 -6.72
N VAL A 192 -2.33 -13.18 -6.86
CA VAL A 192 -2.34 -12.40 -8.12
C VAL A 192 -0.98 -11.75 -8.35
N ALA A 193 -0.37 -11.16 -7.34
CA ALA A 193 0.95 -10.56 -7.43
C ALA A 193 2.03 -11.59 -7.79
N SER A 194 2.02 -12.78 -7.17
CA SER A 194 2.93 -13.88 -7.50
C SER A 194 2.77 -14.36 -8.94
N ALA A 195 1.53 -14.44 -9.43
CA ALA A 195 1.26 -14.81 -10.81
C ALA A 195 1.82 -13.77 -11.80
N ILE A 196 1.68 -12.48 -11.48
CA ILE A 196 2.23 -11.39 -12.29
C ILE A 196 3.76 -11.42 -12.28
N VAL A 197 4.38 -11.64 -11.12
CA VAL A 197 5.85 -11.83 -11.02
C VAL A 197 6.31 -12.93 -11.97
N LYS A 198 5.67 -14.11 -11.91
CA LYS A 198 5.97 -15.21 -12.84
C LYS A 198 5.74 -14.83 -14.31
N GLN A 199 4.68 -14.10 -14.59
CA GLN A 199 4.38 -13.63 -15.95
C GLN A 199 5.45 -12.67 -16.47
N ILE A 200 5.92 -11.72 -15.65
CA ILE A 200 7.00 -10.80 -16.01
C ILE A 200 8.28 -11.55 -16.37
N LEU A 201 8.66 -12.55 -15.57
CA LEU A 201 9.86 -13.34 -15.80
C LEU A 201 9.83 -14.16 -17.09
N ASN A 202 8.64 -14.53 -17.56
CA ASN A 202 8.45 -15.32 -18.79
C ASN A 202 7.98 -14.47 -19.99
N ALA A 203 7.86 -13.15 -19.83
CA ALA A 203 7.38 -12.27 -20.87
C ALA A 203 8.45 -12.08 -21.96
N LYS A 204 7.99 -12.05 -23.22
CA LYS A 204 8.82 -11.55 -24.33
C LYS A 204 8.69 -10.03 -24.38
N PRO A 205 9.79 -9.32 -24.72
CA PRO A 205 9.73 -7.87 -24.88
C PRO A 205 8.72 -7.48 -25.97
N ASP A 206 7.90 -6.47 -25.66
CA ASP A 206 6.96 -5.92 -26.64
C ASP A 206 7.69 -4.89 -27.51
N ALA A 207 7.78 -5.17 -28.81
CA ALA A 207 8.43 -4.29 -29.78
C ALA A 207 7.75 -2.91 -29.89
N LYS A 208 6.47 -2.82 -29.51
CA LYS A 208 5.65 -1.60 -29.57
C LYS A 208 5.59 -0.85 -28.25
N ALA A 209 6.21 -1.39 -27.19
CA ALA A 209 6.23 -0.73 -25.89
C ALA A 209 6.98 0.61 -25.94
N GLU A 210 6.59 1.52 -25.07
CA GLU A 210 7.32 2.77 -24.84
C GLU A 210 8.79 2.51 -24.49
N PRO A 211 9.74 3.39 -24.86
CA PRO A 211 11.18 3.13 -24.76
C PRO A 211 11.65 2.62 -23.41
N MET A 212 11.18 3.24 -22.32
CA MET A 212 11.52 2.83 -20.95
C MET A 212 10.96 1.44 -20.61
N ALA A 213 9.73 1.15 -21.00
CA ALA A 213 9.09 -0.14 -20.77
C ALA A 213 9.80 -1.24 -21.57
N LYS A 214 10.09 -0.98 -22.83
CA LYS A 214 10.81 -1.89 -23.73
C LYS A 214 12.20 -2.23 -23.16
N MET A 215 12.97 -1.23 -22.77
CA MET A 215 14.28 -1.41 -22.13
C MET A 215 14.20 -2.32 -20.90
N GLN A 216 13.26 -2.08 -20.00
CA GLN A 216 13.10 -2.91 -18.81
C GLN A 216 12.73 -4.36 -19.14
N GLN A 217 11.88 -4.58 -20.12
CA GLN A 217 11.50 -5.91 -20.59
C GLN A 217 12.69 -6.65 -21.20
N GLU A 218 13.48 -5.98 -22.03
CA GLU A 218 14.69 -6.55 -22.66
C GLU A 218 15.75 -6.94 -21.62
N ILE A 219 15.98 -6.10 -20.60
CA ILE A 219 16.91 -6.39 -19.50
C ILE A 219 16.52 -7.69 -18.79
N ILE A 220 15.25 -7.81 -18.39
CA ILE A 220 14.75 -8.99 -17.68
C ILE A 220 14.82 -10.22 -18.59
N ALA A 221 14.29 -10.13 -19.80
CA ALA A 221 14.27 -11.25 -20.74
C ALA A 221 15.66 -11.80 -21.05
N LYS A 222 16.65 -10.91 -21.28
CA LYS A 222 18.03 -11.28 -21.50
C LYS A 222 18.66 -11.95 -20.27
N ALA A 223 18.45 -11.40 -19.09
CA ALA A 223 18.98 -11.97 -17.85
C ALA A 223 18.39 -13.36 -17.57
N VAL A 224 17.08 -13.51 -17.70
CA VAL A 224 16.38 -14.79 -17.52
C VAL A 224 16.84 -15.83 -18.56
N ALA A 225 16.90 -15.47 -19.84
CA ALA A 225 17.35 -16.35 -20.89
C ALA A 225 18.78 -16.86 -20.63
N SER A 226 19.71 -15.96 -20.27
CA SER A 226 21.09 -16.35 -19.97
C SER A 226 21.21 -17.29 -18.77
N ALA A 227 20.38 -17.08 -17.73
CA ALA A 227 20.41 -17.89 -16.51
C ALA A 227 19.83 -19.29 -16.71
N THR A 228 18.88 -19.46 -17.62
CA THR A 228 18.14 -20.72 -17.83
C THR A 228 18.73 -21.61 -18.93
N VAL A 229 19.75 -21.16 -19.63
CA VAL A 229 20.44 -22.00 -20.63
C VAL A 229 20.95 -23.29 -20.00
N GLY A 230 20.55 -24.44 -20.56
CA GLY A 230 20.95 -25.76 -20.10
C GLY A 230 20.33 -26.20 -18.76
N LYS A 231 19.36 -25.45 -18.23
CA LYS A 231 18.68 -25.73 -16.96
C LYS A 231 17.24 -26.22 -17.19
N THR A 232 17.07 -27.25 -18.00
CA THR A 232 15.73 -27.76 -18.42
C THR A 232 15.03 -28.60 -17.36
N ASP A 233 15.75 -29.08 -16.38
CA ASP A 233 15.30 -29.91 -15.25
C ASP A 233 14.72 -29.09 -14.08
N LEU A 234 15.02 -27.82 -13.99
CA LEU A 234 14.48 -26.93 -12.95
C LEU A 234 13.00 -26.63 -13.19
N LYS A 235 12.17 -26.82 -12.18
CA LYS A 235 10.72 -26.59 -12.21
C LYS A 235 10.24 -25.81 -10.98
N GLY A 236 8.98 -25.36 -11.03
CA GLY A 236 8.33 -24.74 -9.88
C GLY A 236 9.11 -23.53 -9.35
N ALA A 237 9.26 -23.47 -8.04
CA ALA A 237 9.92 -22.36 -7.34
C ALA A 237 11.44 -22.31 -7.60
N ASP A 238 12.11 -23.44 -7.86
CA ASP A 238 13.57 -23.44 -8.15
C ASP A 238 13.88 -22.74 -9.45
N SER A 239 13.07 -22.96 -10.49
CA SER A 239 13.20 -22.23 -11.74
C SER A 239 12.98 -20.73 -11.55
N VAL A 240 11.94 -20.35 -10.77
CA VAL A 240 11.65 -18.95 -10.47
C VAL A 240 12.75 -18.30 -9.62
N SER A 241 13.37 -19.04 -8.68
CA SER A 241 14.49 -18.53 -7.89
C SER A 241 15.66 -18.11 -8.77
N LEU A 242 16.04 -18.96 -9.71
CA LEU A 242 17.12 -18.66 -10.65
C LEU A 242 16.80 -17.44 -11.53
N GLN A 243 15.57 -17.39 -12.04
CA GLN A 243 15.09 -16.28 -12.87
C GLN A 243 15.07 -14.96 -12.11
N LEU A 244 14.54 -14.94 -10.87
CA LEU A 244 14.50 -13.76 -10.00
C LEU A 244 15.89 -13.26 -9.64
N LYS A 245 16.78 -14.17 -9.25
CA LYS A 245 18.19 -13.83 -8.94
C LYS A 245 18.83 -13.09 -10.10
N SER A 246 18.69 -13.61 -11.30
CA SER A 246 19.28 -13.02 -12.49
C SER A 246 18.62 -11.69 -12.88
N ALA A 247 17.30 -11.60 -12.78
CA ALA A 247 16.57 -10.38 -13.06
C ALA A 247 16.93 -9.27 -12.06
N PHE A 248 16.97 -9.55 -10.76
CA PHE A 248 17.34 -8.56 -9.73
C PHE A 248 18.77 -8.05 -9.93
N LYS A 249 19.70 -8.95 -10.22
CA LYS A 249 21.09 -8.57 -10.53
C LYS A 249 21.18 -7.64 -11.72
N ALA A 250 20.55 -8.00 -12.84
CA ALA A 250 20.56 -7.19 -14.06
C ALA A 250 19.85 -5.84 -13.87
N ILE A 251 18.72 -5.80 -13.12
CA ILE A 251 18.04 -4.55 -12.79
C ILE A 251 18.94 -3.64 -11.94
N ASN A 252 19.62 -4.20 -10.93
CA ASN A 252 20.52 -3.43 -10.07
C ASN A 252 21.72 -2.88 -10.84
N GLU A 253 22.37 -3.68 -11.68
CA GLU A 253 23.51 -3.28 -12.50
C GLU A 253 23.17 -2.15 -13.49
N GLN A 254 21.89 -2.02 -13.85
CA GLN A 254 21.41 -1.01 -14.79
C GLN A 254 20.51 0.06 -14.14
N SER A 255 20.51 0.13 -12.82
CA SER A 255 19.65 1.03 -12.03
C SER A 255 19.80 2.52 -12.41
N ALA A 256 21.02 2.96 -12.75
CA ALA A 256 21.30 4.32 -13.20
C ALA A 256 20.48 4.74 -14.45
N GLN A 257 20.04 3.78 -15.27
CA GLN A 257 19.23 4.07 -16.46
C GLN A 257 17.78 4.39 -16.12
N TYR A 258 17.29 3.95 -14.93
CA TYR A 258 15.93 4.25 -14.48
C TYR A 258 15.78 5.67 -13.93
N LYS A 259 16.89 6.37 -13.67
CA LYS A 259 16.98 7.79 -13.23
C LYS A 259 16.00 8.18 -12.11
N SER A 260 15.70 7.26 -11.21
CA SER A 260 14.76 7.46 -10.12
C SER A 260 15.44 7.26 -8.78
N ALA A 261 15.66 8.35 -8.05
CA ALA A 261 16.18 8.30 -6.68
C ALA A 261 15.28 7.46 -5.76
N PHE A 262 13.97 7.42 -6.04
CA PHE A 262 13.05 6.56 -5.34
C PHE A 262 13.36 5.07 -5.61
N PHE A 263 13.60 4.71 -6.87
CA PHE A 263 13.92 3.34 -7.25
C PHE A 263 15.21 2.84 -6.58
N GLU A 264 16.28 3.61 -6.65
CA GLU A 264 17.55 3.27 -6.02
C GLU A 264 17.40 3.12 -4.51
N LYS A 265 16.80 4.11 -3.88
CA LYS A 265 16.63 4.15 -2.42
C LYS A 265 15.76 3.02 -1.85
N TYR A 266 14.67 2.67 -2.54
CA TYR A 266 13.66 1.77 -1.97
C TYR A 266 13.76 0.32 -2.46
N PHE A 267 14.44 0.10 -3.59
CA PHE A 267 14.49 -1.22 -4.21
C PHE A 267 15.90 -1.66 -4.63
N GLY A 268 16.67 -0.78 -5.29
CA GLY A 268 17.92 -1.16 -5.96
C GLY A 268 18.91 -1.86 -5.03
N ASP A 269 19.26 -1.21 -3.95
CA ASP A 269 20.26 -1.74 -2.99
C ASP A 269 19.79 -3.04 -2.33
N PHE A 270 18.53 -3.10 -1.90
CA PHE A 270 18.01 -4.29 -1.22
C PHE A 270 17.96 -5.51 -2.14
N PHE A 271 17.36 -5.37 -3.32
CA PHE A 271 17.21 -6.51 -4.23
C PHE A 271 18.54 -6.89 -4.91
N GLY A 272 19.44 -5.94 -5.08
CA GLY A 272 20.83 -6.22 -5.49
C GLY A 272 21.59 -7.02 -4.44
N ALA A 273 21.50 -6.65 -3.16
CA ALA A 273 22.09 -7.39 -2.06
C ALA A 273 21.45 -8.79 -1.92
N LEU A 274 20.12 -8.90 -2.04
CA LEU A 274 19.42 -10.17 -2.01
C LEU A 274 19.89 -11.11 -3.13
N ALA A 275 20.04 -10.60 -4.36
CA ALA A 275 20.49 -11.39 -5.51
C ALA A 275 21.92 -11.93 -5.35
N ASN A 276 22.74 -11.27 -4.53
CA ASN A 276 24.11 -11.68 -4.24
C ASN A 276 24.25 -12.49 -2.93
N SER A 277 23.13 -12.74 -2.24
CA SER A 277 23.09 -13.54 -0.99
C SER A 277 22.67 -14.98 -1.24
N ASP A 278 22.79 -15.82 -0.19
CA ASP A 278 22.30 -17.19 -0.17
C ASP A 278 20.82 -17.30 0.20
N HIS A 279 20.12 -16.15 0.29
CA HIS A 279 18.72 -16.08 0.75
C HIS A 279 17.70 -16.14 -0.38
N MET A 280 18.12 -16.18 -1.66
CA MET A 280 17.20 -16.15 -2.81
C MET A 280 16.21 -17.30 -2.83
N ASP A 281 16.61 -18.51 -2.43
CA ASP A 281 15.70 -19.66 -2.45
C ASP A 281 14.62 -19.52 -1.40
N VAL A 282 14.99 -19.13 -0.17
CA VAL A 282 14.02 -18.83 0.91
C VAL A 282 13.08 -17.71 0.50
N PHE A 283 13.63 -16.59 0.00
CA PHE A 283 12.83 -15.46 -0.48
C PHE A 283 11.82 -15.90 -1.55
N THR A 284 12.28 -16.67 -2.56
CA THR A 284 11.42 -17.13 -3.64
C THR A 284 10.29 -18.01 -3.13
N ARG A 285 10.60 -18.96 -2.22
CA ARG A 285 9.59 -19.82 -1.61
C ARG A 285 8.54 -19.02 -0.86
N VAL A 286 8.96 -17.98 -0.12
CA VAL A 286 8.05 -17.07 0.60
C VAL A 286 7.12 -16.35 -0.37
N ILE A 287 7.65 -15.70 -1.41
CA ILE A 287 6.82 -14.87 -2.31
C ILE A 287 5.99 -15.66 -3.30
N THR A 288 6.31 -16.93 -3.53
CA THR A 288 5.58 -17.82 -4.46
C THR A 288 4.70 -18.86 -3.77
N VAL A 289 4.55 -18.79 -2.47
CA VAL A 289 3.71 -19.73 -1.70
C VAL A 289 2.26 -19.75 -2.25
N GLY A 290 1.75 -18.64 -2.74
CA GLY A 290 0.42 -18.56 -3.36
C GLY A 290 0.28 -19.34 -4.68
N LEU A 291 1.39 -19.64 -5.35
CA LEU A 291 1.41 -20.43 -6.60
C LEU A 291 1.59 -21.93 -6.35
N TRP A 292 2.43 -22.28 -5.40
CA TRP A 292 2.75 -23.67 -5.04
C TRP A 292 2.69 -23.86 -3.51
N PRO A 293 1.48 -23.78 -2.91
CA PRO A 293 1.37 -23.72 -1.45
C PRO A 293 1.89 -25.00 -0.77
N GLN A 294 1.57 -26.19 -1.27
CA GLN A 294 2.04 -27.44 -0.68
C GLN A 294 3.55 -27.59 -0.78
N GLU A 295 4.10 -27.40 -1.97
CA GLU A 295 5.54 -27.51 -2.23
C GLU A 295 6.34 -26.53 -1.35
N ASN A 296 5.96 -25.26 -1.36
CA ASN A 296 6.71 -24.23 -0.64
C ASN A 296 6.57 -24.32 0.88
N VAL A 297 5.40 -24.67 1.41
CA VAL A 297 5.21 -24.87 2.86
C VAL A 297 6.03 -26.06 3.36
N ILE A 298 6.04 -27.17 2.62
CA ILE A 298 6.88 -28.34 2.98
C ILE A 298 8.36 -27.96 2.93
N TRP A 299 8.81 -27.31 1.86
CA TRP A 299 10.20 -26.89 1.72
C TRP A 299 10.63 -25.95 2.85
N LEU A 300 9.85 -24.91 3.14
CA LEU A 300 10.13 -23.96 4.24
C LEU A 300 10.14 -24.68 5.60
N GLY A 301 9.25 -25.65 5.82
CA GLY A 301 9.20 -26.45 7.03
C GLY A 301 10.45 -27.32 7.25
N THR A 302 11.10 -27.76 6.18
CA THR A 302 12.37 -28.51 6.24
C THR A 302 13.62 -27.63 6.24
N HIS A 303 13.48 -26.31 5.97
CA HIS A 303 14.56 -25.33 5.91
C HIS A 303 14.37 -24.19 6.91
N ILE A 304 13.91 -24.51 8.13
CA ILE A 304 13.59 -23.54 9.19
C ILE A 304 14.79 -22.63 9.53
N ASP A 305 15.99 -23.18 9.57
CA ASP A 305 17.20 -22.39 9.88
C ASP A 305 17.53 -21.42 8.75
N GLY A 306 17.31 -21.81 7.50
CA GLY A 306 17.38 -20.89 6.35
C GLY A 306 16.37 -19.74 6.46
N LEU A 307 15.14 -20.03 6.90
CA LEU A 307 14.12 -19.01 7.12
C LEU A 307 14.50 -18.03 8.24
N LYS A 308 15.03 -18.55 9.36
CA LYS A 308 15.52 -17.71 10.47
C LYS A 308 16.67 -16.80 10.04
N THR A 309 17.66 -17.36 9.30
CA THR A 309 18.80 -16.58 8.80
C THR A 309 18.36 -15.54 7.78
N TYR A 310 17.39 -15.84 6.91
CA TYR A 310 16.79 -14.89 6.00
C TYR A 310 16.07 -13.74 6.75
N ASP A 311 15.26 -14.04 7.76
CA ASP A 311 14.57 -13.02 8.54
C ASP A 311 15.53 -12.13 9.32
N ALA A 312 16.59 -12.68 9.87
CA ALA A 312 17.66 -11.92 10.52
C ALA A 312 18.40 -11.02 9.50
N TRP A 313 18.77 -11.57 8.35
CA TRP A 313 19.40 -10.83 7.26
C TRP A 313 18.49 -9.70 6.76
N LYS A 314 17.22 -10.00 6.47
CA LYS A 314 16.23 -9.01 6.03
C LYS A 314 16.08 -7.85 7.03
N SER A 315 16.10 -8.18 8.32
CA SER A 315 16.00 -7.19 9.41
C SER A 315 17.26 -6.36 9.57
N SER A 316 18.43 -6.91 9.24
CA SER A 316 19.73 -6.19 9.28
C SER A 316 19.93 -5.27 8.09
N GLN A 317 19.22 -5.51 6.97
CA GLN A 317 19.28 -4.63 5.82
C GLN A 317 18.62 -3.31 6.21
N THR A 318 19.46 -2.36 6.54
CA THR A 318 19.03 -0.98 6.83
C THR A 318 18.44 -0.44 5.52
N ARG A 319 17.14 -0.60 5.36
CA ARG A 319 16.40 0.26 4.45
C ARG A 319 16.46 1.63 5.13
N VAL A 320 17.60 2.32 4.97
CA VAL A 320 17.78 3.67 5.51
C VAL A 320 16.85 4.55 4.75
N ILE A 321 15.74 4.68 5.36
CA ILE A 321 14.72 5.61 4.99
C ILE A 321 14.80 6.67 6.08
N GLN A 322 15.80 7.52 5.95
CA GLN A 322 15.85 8.79 6.67
C GLN A 322 14.94 9.79 6.00
#